data_f990424812398a0612f95b770b108f85
#
_entry.id   f990424812398a0612f95b770b108f85
#
_cell.length_a   1.000
_cell.length_b   1.000
_cell.length_c   1.000
_cell.angle_alpha   90.00
_cell.angle_beta   90.00
_cell.angle_gamma   90.00
#
_symmetry.space_group_name_H-M   'P 1'
#
loop_
_entity.id
_entity.type
_entity.pdbx_description
1 polymer ?
#
loop_
_entity_poly.entity_id
_entity_poly.type
_entity_poly.pdbx_seq_one_letter_code
_entity_poly.pdbx_strand_id
1 'polypeptide(L)'
;TLHENRITRKALKAMLEAVGESLPLFRRYFLLKAKALGKERLDWWDLFAPVGRGRRWSLEEARAFIPAKLAALVPNAAKVAEMAFHERWMDLLPRKGKVGGAYCMARGGGKSLILANYEESFESVSTLAHELGHAYHNFALKEAPASLRRVPMTLAETASIMNETLVVEAALKEASPEEGLLILDAYLQGAAQVVVDTHSRFLFESWVFQRRKARELSPREFKELMLKAQEEAYGEALATRHPYMWAVKGHYYGADFYNYPYTFGLLFGLAVYQEAKEDPGFAGRYEALLAESGRYRAKELALRFGFDLESVDFWRRGIRVLEEKVAQLERMISP
;
A
#
# COMPACT_ATOMS: atom_id res chain seq x y z
N THR A 1 -9.11 16.78 8.06
CA THR A 1 -8.72 15.63 7.21
C THR A 1 -9.82 14.59 7.04
N LEU A 2 -10.61 14.23 8.11
CA LEU A 2 -11.71 13.26 7.99
C LEU A 2 -12.75 13.65 6.93
N HIS A 3 -13.10 14.94 6.85
CA HIS A 3 -14.03 15.45 5.84
C HIS A 3 -13.44 15.33 4.42
N GLU A 4 -12.21 15.71 4.24
CA GLU A 4 -11.48 15.64 2.96
C GLU A 4 -11.34 14.19 2.47
N ASN A 5 -11.02 13.27 3.37
CA ASN A 5 -10.91 11.84 3.11
C ASN A 5 -12.26 11.11 3.13
N ARG A 6 -13.37 11.82 3.34
CA ARG A 6 -14.74 11.32 3.33
C ARG A 6 -14.98 10.11 4.24
N ILE A 7 -14.29 10.02 5.39
CA ILE A 7 -14.46 8.94 6.37
C ILE A 7 -15.04 9.44 7.69
N THR A 8 -15.61 8.53 8.47
CA THR A 8 -16.10 8.81 9.82
C THR A 8 -14.99 8.61 10.85
N ARG A 9 -15.12 9.25 12.01
CA ARG A 9 -14.22 9.02 13.16
C ARG A 9 -14.29 7.57 13.64
N LYS A 10 -15.46 6.92 13.53
CA LYS A 10 -15.64 5.51 13.91
C LYS A 10 -14.87 4.59 12.98
N ALA A 11 -14.93 4.81 11.67
CA ALA A 11 -14.18 4.03 10.69
C ALA A 11 -12.65 4.16 10.92
N LEU A 12 -12.16 5.40 11.15
CA LEU A 12 -10.75 5.61 11.50
C LEU A 12 -10.38 4.87 12.79
N LYS A 13 -11.22 4.94 13.83
CA LYS A 13 -10.95 4.25 15.10
C LYS A 13 -10.91 2.73 14.90
N ALA A 14 -11.87 2.15 14.19
CA ALA A 14 -11.91 0.72 13.90
C ALA A 14 -10.66 0.24 13.13
N MET A 15 -10.22 1.02 12.14
CA MET A 15 -8.99 0.74 11.41
C MET A 15 -7.75 0.78 12.33
N LEU A 16 -7.61 1.84 13.14
CA LEU A 16 -6.46 1.99 14.05
C LEU A 16 -6.45 0.91 15.14
N GLU A 17 -7.60 0.42 15.57
CA GLU A 17 -7.73 -0.70 16.49
C GLU A 17 -7.20 -1.98 15.85
N ALA A 18 -7.64 -2.32 14.62
CA ALA A 18 -7.11 -3.47 13.89
C ALA A 18 -5.60 -3.36 13.62
N VAL A 19 -5.11 -2.16 13.29
CA VAL A 19 -3.67 -1.89 13.15
C VAL A 19 -2.93 -2.16 14.46
N GLY A 20 -3.42 -1.65 15.59
CA GLY A 20 -2.81 -1.90 16.91
C GLY A 20 -2.72 -3.39 17.24
N GLU A 21 -3.80 -4.14 16.98
CA GLU A 21 -3.84 -5.60 17.14
C GLU A 21 -2.85 -6.34 16.23
N SER A 22 -2.54 -5.79 15.05
CA SER A 22 -1.63 -6.40 14.07
C SER A 22 -0.14 -6.12 14.32
N LEU A 23 0.23 -5.21 15.22
CA LEU A 23 1.64 -4.88 15.47
C LEU A 23 2.50 -6.10 15.86
N PRO A 24 2.04 -7.06 16.65
CA PRO A 24 2.81 -8.28 16.93
C PRO A 24 3.14 -9.10 15.69
N LEU A 25 2.24 -9.15 14.68
CA LEU A 25 2.48 -9.79 13.40
C LEU A 25 3.66 -9.16 12.66
N PHE A 26 3.69 -7.83 12.58
CA PHE A 26 4.77 -7.12 11.91
C PHE A 26 6.09 -7.17 12.69
N ARG A 27 6.05 -7.20 14.02
CA ARG A 27 7.25 -7.43 14.84
C ARG A 27 7.84 -8.81 14.54
N ARG A 28 7.01 -9.83 14.38
CA ARG A 28 7.44 -11.17 13.93
C ARG A 28 8.08 -11.10 12.53
N TYR A 29 7.47 -10.37 11.57
CA TYR A 29 8.06 -10.14 10.26
C TYR A 29 9.46 -9.52 10.36
N PHE A 30 9.65 -8.45 11.14
CA PHE A 30 10.95 -7.81 11.32
C PHE A 30 12.01 -8.74 11.93
N LEU A 31 11.62 -9.60 12.86
CA LEU A 31 12.54 -10.61 13.43
C LEU A 31 12.91 -11.69 12.40
N LEU A 32 11.98 -12.11 11.56
CA LEU A 32 12.25 -13.02 10.45
C LEU A 32 13.20 -12.39 9.43
N LYS A 33 12.98 -11.13 9.09
CA LYS A 33 13.88 -10.36 8.22
C LYS A 33 15.27 -10.21 8.84
N ALA A 34 15.36 -9.90 10.14
CA ALA A 34 16.63 -9.86 10.86
C ALA A 34 17.38 -11.19 10.76
N LYS A 35 16.69 -12.32 11.03
CA LYS A 35 17.26 -13.67 10.88
C LYS A 35 17.78 -13.93 9.47
N ALA A 36 17.04 -13.55 8.44
CA ALA A 36 17.46 -13.70 7.05
C ALA A 36 18.69 -12.84 6.69
N LEU A 37 18.88 -11.71 7.37
CA LEU A 37 20.06 -10.84 7.26
C LEU A 37 21.21 -11.24 8.20
N GLY A 38 21.10 -12.35 8.96
CA GLY A 38 22.10 -12.81 9.91
C GLY A 38 22.22 -11.93 11.17
N LYS A 39 21.14 -11.25 11.56
CA LYS A 39 21.07 -10.37 12.73
C LYS A 39 20.06 -10.92 13.77
N GLU A 40 20.25 -10.54 15.03
CA GLU A 40 19.26 -10.81 16.09
C GLU A 40 18.05 -9.88 15.98
N ARG A 41 18.29 -8.60 15.71
CA ARG A 41 17.29 -7.55 15.51
C ARG A 41 17.73 -6.62 14.40
N LEU A 42 16.77 -5.93 13.76
CA LEU A 42 17.07 -4.92 12.74
C LEU A 42 17.49 -3.61 13.39
N ASP A 43 18.44 -2.94 12.77
CA ASP A 43 18.66 -1.52 12.97
C ASP A 43 17.69 -0.71 12.08
N TRP A 44 17.50 0.57 12.40
CA TRP A 44 16.61 1.44 11.63
C TRP A 44 16.93 1.45 10.13
N TRP A 45 18.19 1.42 9.76
CA TRP A 45 18.65 1.42 8.35
C TRP A 45 18.49 0.06 7.66
N ASP A 46 18.26 -1.02 8.40
CA ASP A 46 18.02 -2.35 7.83
C ASP A 46 16.58 -2.56 7.36
N LEU A 47 15.65 -1.66 7.73
CA LEU A 47 14.22 -1.80 7.41
C LEU A 47 13.96 -1.99 5.92
N PHE A 48 14.81 -1.38 5.07
CA PHE A 48 14.71 -1.45 3.61
C PHE A 48 15.84 -2.28 2.98
N ALA A 49 16.61 -3.02 3.77
CA ALA A 49 17.62 -3.92 3.23
C ALA A 49 16.93 -5.08 2.48
N PRO A 50 17.35 -5.40 1.25
CA PRO A 50 16.76 -6.50 0.49
C PRO A 50 17.16 -7.85 1.09
N VAL A 51 16.23 -8.83 1.03
CA VAL A 51 16.46 -10.21 1.45
C VAL A 51 16.29 -11.12 0.23
N GLY A 52 17.25 -12.03 0.01
CA GLY A 52 17.24 -12.91 -1.16
C GLY A 52 17.84 -12.28 -2.41
N ARG A 53 17.69 -12.98 -3.55
CA ARG A 53 18.14 -12.52 -4.86
C ARG A 53 17.06 -12.82 -5.88
N GLY A 54 16.79 -11.84 -6.75
CA GLY A 54 15.83 -11.98 -7.84
C GLY A 54 16.53 -12.09 -9.18
N ARG A 55 15.83 -12.67 -10.15
CA ARG A 55 16.21 -12.62 -11.55
C ARG A 55 15.94 -11.23 -12.13
N ARG A 56 16.52 -10.98 -13.28
CA ARG A 56 16.17 -9.80 -14.08
C ARG A 56 14.77 -9.97 -14.69
N TRP A 57 13.97 -8.92 -14.63
CA TRP A 57 12.66 -8.84 -15.26
C TRP A 57 12.68 -7.76 -16.34
N SER A 58 12.78 -8.17 -17.59
CA SER A 58 12.75 -7.21 -18.70
C SER A 58 11.39 -6.51 -18.80
N LEU A 59 11.36 -5.33 -19.41
CA LEU A 59 10.11 -4.60 -19.65
C LEU A 59 9.14 -5.40 -20.54
N GLU A 60 9.67 -6.17 -21.49
CA GLU A 60 8.88 -7.04 -22.37
C GLU A 60 8.20 -8.17 -21.59
N GLU A 61 8.91 -8.77 -20.63
CA GLU A 61 8.31 -9.77 -19.73
C GLU A 61 7.21 -9.13 -18.87
N ALA A 62 7.44 -7.97 -18.27
CA ALA A 62 6.42 -7.25 -17.49
C ALA A 62 5.18 -6.93 -18.33
N ARG A 63 5.38 -6.49 -19.59
CA ARG A 63 4.31 -6.21 -20.54
C ARG A 63 3.43 -7.42 -20.84
N ALA A 64 4.02 -8.59 -20.92
CA ALA A 64 3.27 -9.85 -21.13
C ALA A 64 2.64 -10.36 -19.82
N PHE A 65 3.40 -10.29 -18.72
CA PHE A 65 3.04 -10.87 -17.43
C PHE A 65 1.86 -10.15 -16.77
N ILE A 66 1.91 -8.83 -16.63
CA ILE A 66 0.92 -8.08 -15.88
C ILE A 66 -0.50 -8.28 -16.43
N PRO A 67 -0.81 -8.02 -17.72
CA PRO A 67 -2.16 -8.22 -18.24
C PRO A 67 -2.61 -9.68 -18.12
N ALA A 68 -1.74 -10.65 -18.40
CA ALA A 68 -2.08 -12.05 -18.30
C ALA A 68 -2.50 -12.48 -16.89
N LYS A 69 -1.85 -11.92 -15.83
CA LYS A 69 -2.20 -12.25 -14.44
C LYS A 69 -3.44 -11.51 -13.95
N LEU A 70 -3.72 -10.31 -14.45
CA LEU A 70 -4.95 -9.58 -14.14
C LEU A 70 -6.20 -10.18 -14.79
N ALA A 71 -6.07 -10.78 -15.96
CA ALA A 71 -7.20 -11.26 -16.76
C ALA A 71 -8.10 -12.27 -16.03
N ALA A 72 -7.52 -13.07 -15.14
CA ALA A 72 -8.25 -14.11 -14.42
C ALA A 72 -9.30 -13.58 -13.43
N LEU A 73 -9.04 -12.43 -12.78
CA LEU A 73 -9.92 -11.88 -11.75
C LEU A 73 -10.53 -10.52 -12.15
N VAL A 74 -9.76 -9.68 -12.84
CA VAL A 74 -10.14 -8.32 -13.22
C VAL A 74 -9.90 -8.08 -14.72
N PRO A 75 -10.65 -8.72 -15.62
CA PRO A 75 -10.38 -8.71 -17.07
C PRO A 75 -10.37 -7.30 -17.69
N ASN A 76 -11.13 -6.36 -17.15
CA ASN A 76 -11.09 -4.98 -17.63
C ASN A 76 -9.82 -4.22 -17.20
N ALA A 77 -9.23 -4.57 -16.03
CA ALA A 77 -7.91 -4.05 -15.67
C ALA A 77 -6.83 -4.57 -16.61
N ALA A 78 -6.90 -5.84 -17.03
CA ALA A 78 -6.00 -6.42 -18.04
C ALA A 78 -6.08 -5.65 -19.38
N LYS A 79 -7.30 -5.39 -19.88
CA LYS A 79 -7.51 -4.61 -21.11
C LYS A 79 -6.94 -3.19 -21.00
N VAL A 80 -7.12 -2.52 -19.85
CA VAL A 80 -6.55 -1.18 -19.63
C VAL A 80 -5.03 -1.23 -19.60
N ALA A 81 -4.43 -2.27 -19.00
CA ALA A 81 -2.99 -2.46 -19.02
C ALA A 81 -2.47 -2.66 -20.47
N GLU A 82 -3.12 -3.51 -21.27
CA GLU A 82 -2.79 -3.69 -22.70
C GLU A 82 -2.89 -2.38 -23.48
N MET A 83 -3.98 -1.60 -23.29
CA MET A 83 -4.16 -0.29 -23.90
C MET A 83 -3.03 0.67 -23.50
N ALA A 84 -2.66 0.71 -22.21
CA ALA A 84 -1.61 1.58 -21.70
C ALA A 84 -0.25 1.30 -22.35
N PHE A 85 0.08 0.02 -22.56
CA PHE A 85 1.29 -0.38 -23.31
C PHE A 85 1.20 -0.05 -24.80
N HIS A 86 0.08 -0.37 -25.44
CA HIS A 86 -0.11 -0.16 -26.88
C HIS A 86 -0.13 1.33 -27.26
N GLU A 87 -0.86 2.15 -26.51
CA GLU A 87 -1.04 3.58 -26.76
C GLU A 87 0.06 4.44 -26.12
N ARG A 88 1.09 3.83 -25.51
CA ARG A 88 2.25 4.51 -24.93
C ARG A 88 1.87 5.55 -23.87
N TRP A 89 1.07 5.16 -22.87
CA TRP A 89 0.70 6.03 -21.76
C TRP A 89 1.82 6.24 -20.74
N MET A 90 2.97 5.56 -20.91
CA MET A 90 3.99 5.39 -19.87
C MET A 90 5.35 5.95 -20.29
N ASP A 91 5.97 6.70 -19.37
CA ASP A 91 7.38 7.08 -19.41
C ASP A 91 8.13 6.23 -18.36
N LEU A 92 8.80 5.16 -18.80
CA LEU A 92 9.33 4.12 -17.91
C LEU A 92 10.85 4.14 -17.76
N LEU A 93 11.60 4.55 -18.80
CA LEU A 93 13.06 4.40 -18.78
C LEU A 93 13.71 5.46 -17.88
N PRO A 94 14.63 5.05 -16.97
CA PRO A 94 15.41 5.99 -16.18
C PRO A 94 16.27 6.89 -17.06
N ARG A 95 16.41 8.16 -16.69
CA ARG A 95 17.30 9.11 -17.34
C ARG A 95 17.70 10.26 -16.41
N LYS A 96 18.80 10.93 -16.71
CA LYS A 96 19.27 12.08 -15.94
C LYS A 96 18.19 13.18 -15.89
N GLY A 97 17.89 13.67 -14.69
CA GLY A 97 16.92 14.73 -14.45
C GLY A 97 15.46 14.26 -14.37
N LYS A 98 15.17 12.96 -14.57
CA LYS A 98 13.85 12.42 -14.32
C LYS A 98 13.63 12.31 -12.80
N VAL A 99 12.43 12.71 -12.34
CA VAL A 99 12.06 12.60 -10.92
C VAL A 99 12.01 11.14 -10.49
N GLY A 100 12.35 10.88 -9.22
CA GLY A 100 12.24 9.55 -8.62
C GLY A 100 10.78 9.16 -8.32
N GLY A 101 10.60 7.87 -7.95
CA GLY A 101 9.29 7.29 -7.66
C GLY A 101 8.49 6.95 -8.91
N ALA A 102 7.19 6.70 -8.69
CA ALA A 102 6.21 6.44 -9.74
C ALA A 102 4.89 7.17 -9.41
N TYR A 103 4.10 7.49 -10.42
CA TYR A 103 2.75 8.03 -10.27
C TYR A 103 1.93 7.90 -11.53
N CYS A 104 0.61 7.84 -11.37
CA CYS A 104 -0.36 7.82 -12.45
C CYS A 104 -1.26 9.05 -12.38
N MET A 105 -1.43 9.73 -13.51
CA MET A 105 -2.29 10.91 -13.67
C MET A 105 -3.42 10.64 -14.66
N ALA A 106 -4.65 11.00 -14.30
CA ALA A 106 -5.77 10.97 -15.24
C ALA A 106 -5.59 12.03 -16.36
N ARG A 107 -5.71 11.59 -17.61
CA ARG A 107 -5.66 12.49 -18.79
C ARG A 107 -7.05 12.89 -19.30
N GLY A 108 -8.09 12.17 -18.88
CA GLY A 108 -9.45 12.30 -19.38
C GLY A 108 -9.81 11.21 -20.39
N GLY A 109 -11.11 11.01 -20.64
CA GLY A 109 -11.60 9.95 -21.53
C GLY A 109 -11.21 8.52 -21.11
N GLY A 110 -10.96 8.29 -19.81
CA GLY A 110 -10.51 7.01 -19.30
C GLY A 110 -9.02 6.70 -19.53
N LYS A 111 -8.26 7.64 -20.10
CA LYS A 111 -6.81 7.49 -20.31
C LYS A 111 -6.02 8.06 -19.15
N SER A 112 -4.80 7.55 -18.99
CA SER A 112 -3.86 7.99 -17.96
C SER A 112 -2.47 8.26 -18.53
N LEU A 113 -1.64 8.95 -17.76
CA LEU A 113 -0.22 9.09 -18.00
C LEU A 113 0.51 8.54 -16.77
N ILE A 114 1.42 7.60 -17.00
CA ILE A 114 2.20 6.95 -15.96
C ILE A 114 3.66 7.36 -16.10
N LEU A 115 4.26 7.81 -15.00
CA LEU A 115 5.70 7.96 -14.88
C LEU A 115 6.21 6.94 -13.88
N ALA A 116 7.24 6.18 -14.25
CA ALA A 116 7.97 5.29 -13.36
C ALA A 116 9.44 5.19 -13.79
N ASN A 117 10.31 4.68 -12.92
CA ASN A 117 11.70 4.36 -13.25
C ASN A 117 11.84 2.82 -13.21
N TYR A 118 11.77 2.20 -14.38
CA TYR A 118 11.81 0.74 -14.52
C TYR A 118 13.24 0.23 -14.54
N GLU A 119 13.64 -0.55 -13.54
CA GLU A 119 15.02 -1.02 -13.29
C GLU A 119 15.19 -2.53 -13.49
N GLU A 120 14.31 -3.16 -14.28
CA GLU A 120 14.35 -4.59 -14.62
C GLU A 120 14.39 -5.53 -13.39
N SER A 121 13.75 -5.12 -12.31
CA SER A 121 13.53 -5.88 -11.09
C SER A 121 12.07 -6.26 -10.92
N PHE A 122 11.76 -7.24 -10.06
CA PHE A 122 10.38 -7.54 -9.73
C PHE A 122 9.69 -6.37 -9.02
N GLU A 123 10.42 -5.58 -8.25
CA GLU A 123 9.89 -4.36 -7.62
C GLU A 123 9.36 -3.38 -8.68
N SER A 124 10.08 -3.23 -9.81
CA SER A 124 9.60 -2.42 -10.93
C SER A 124 8.36 -3.01 -11.60
N VAL A 125 8.22 -4.34 -11.67
CA VAL A 125 6.99 -5.01 -12.16
C VAL A 125 5.82 -4.74 -11.23
N SER A 126 6.01 -4.87 -9.91
CA SER A 126 5.02 -4.60 -8.88
C SER A 126 4.56 -3.14 -8.91
N THR A 127 5.52 -2.21 -8.96
CA THR A 127 5.25 -0.76 -9.10
C THR A 127 4.44 -0.47 -10.37
N LEU A 128 4.80 -1.06 -11.49
CA LEU A 128 4.08 -0.86 -12.75
C LEU A 128 2.65 -1.44 -12.68
N ALA A 129 2.46 -2.58 -12.05
CA ALA A 129 1.13 -3.15 -11.81
C ALA A 129 0.28 -2.24 -10.92
N HIS A 130 0.88 -1.63 -9.89
CA HIS A 130 0.27 -0.63 -9.01
C HIS A 130 -0.22 0.59 -9.82
N GLU A 131 0.65 1.21 -10.61
CA GLU A 131 0.30 2.39 -11.43
C GLU A 131 -0.76 2.06 -12.51
N LEU A 132 -0.72 0.86 -13.08
CA LEU A 132 -1.77 0.37 -13.98
C LEU A 132 -3.11 0.15 -13.25
N GLY A 133 -3.09 -0.13 -11.96
CA GLY A 133 -4.29 -0.15 -11.12
C GLY A 133 -4.94 1.24 -11.00
N HIS A 134 -4.15 2.29 -10.79
CA HIS A 134 -4.64 3.67 -10.85
C HIS A 134 -5.20 4.02 -12.24
N ALA A 135 -4.54 3.57 -13.32
CA ALA A 135 -5.04 3.77 -14.68
C ALA A 135 -6.40 3.08 -14.89
N TYR A 136 -6.56 1.87 -14.35
CA TYR A 136 -7.86 1.17 -14.38
C TYR A 136 -8.92 1.90 -13.54
N HIS A 137 -8.58 2.44 -12.39
CA HIS A 137 -9.50 3.26 -11.59
C HIS A 137 -9.97 4.50 -12.36
N ASN A 138 -9.06 5.21 -13.01
CA ASN A 138 -9.38 6.36 -13.88
C ASN A 138 -10.28 5.95 -15.06
N PHE A 139 -10.06 4.76 -15.62
CA PHE A 139 -10.91 4.20 -16.68
C PHE A 139 -12.33 3.87 -16.16
N ALA A 140 -12.48 3.29 -15.00
CA ALA A 140 -13.77 3.01 -14.38
C ALA A 140 -14.60 4.30 -14.14
N LEU A 141 -13.92 5.42 -13.88
CA LEU A 141 -14.54 6.73 -13.67
C LEU A 141 -14.84 7.51 -14.97
N LYS A 142 -14.53 6.99 -16.15
CA LYS A 142 -14.60 7.74 -17.42
C LYS A 142 -15.96 8.34 -17.75
N GLU A 143 -17.03 7.64 -17.38
CA GLU A 143 -18.42 8.08 -17.61
C GLU A 143 -18.96 8.98 -16.48
N ALA A 144 -18.25 9.10 -15.35
CA ALA A 144 -18.65 9.99 -14.27
C ALA A 144 -18.50 11.47 -14.71
N PRO A 145 -19.38 12.37 -14.25
CA PRO A 145 -19.21 13.81 -14.39
C PRO A 145 -17.84 14.25 -13.84
N ALA A 146 -17.21 15.27 -14.43
CA ALA A 146 -15.87 15.74 -14.04
C ALA A 146 -15.75 16.04 -12.54
N SER A 147 -16.80 16.60 -11.93
CA SER A 147 -16.88 16.89 -10.49
C SER A 147 -16.86 15.65 -9.59
N LEU A 148 -17.19 14.47 -10.13
CA LEU A 148 -17.26 13.20 -9.43
C LEU A 148 -16.09 12.25 -9.76
N ARG A 149 -15.11 12.69 -10.56
CA ARG A 149 -13.90 11.92 -10.88
C ARG A 149 -12.80 12.05 -9.81
N ARG A 150 -12.95 12.98 -8.88
CA ARG A 150 -11.99 13.16 -7.80
C ARG A 150 -12.27 12.17 -6.68
N VAL A 151 -11.44 11.14 -6.61
CA VAL A 151 -11.47 10.10 -5.57
C VAL A 151 -10.76 10.61 -4.31
N PRO A 152 -11.30 10.39 -3.10
CA PRO A 152 -10.59 10.70 -1.85
C PRO A 152 -9.38 9.76 -1.70
N MET A 153 -8.31 10.23 -1.04
CA MET A 153 -7.08 9.44 -0.85
C MET A 153 -7.32 8.07 -0.21
N THR A 154 -8.31 7.96 0.68
CA THR A 154 -8.70 6.70 1.31
C THR A 154 -9.15 5.61 0.33
N LEU A 155 -9.74 5.99 -0.80
CA LEU A 155 -10.22 5.06 -1.82
C LEU A 155 -9.31 4.99 -3.06
N ALA A 156 -8.32 5.90 -3.16
CA ALA A 156 -7.48 6.01 -4.34
C ALA A 156 -6.64 4.75 -4.60
N GLU A 157 -6.21 4.06 -3.53
CA GLU A 157 -5.34 2.88 -3.62
C GLU A 157 -6.12 1.56 -3.84
N THR A 158 -7.45 1.59 -3.96
CA THR A 158 -8.25 0.36 -4.07
C THR A 158 -7.87 -0.50 -5.27
N ALA A 159 -7.66 0.13 -6.42
CA ALA A 159 -7.34 -0.60 -7.65
C ALA A 159 -5.84 -0.90 -7.79
N SER A 160 -4.98 -0.01 -7.29
CA SER A 160 -3.54 -0.21 -7.30
C SER A 160 -3.13 -1.40 -6.43
N ILE A 161 -3.65 -1.49 -5.20
CA ILE A 161 -3.39 -2.60 -4.29
C ILE A 161 -3.95 -3.93 -4.84
N MET A 162 -5.13 -3.92 -5.47
CA MET A 162 -5.68 -5.12 -6.12
C MET A 162 -4.75 -5.65 -7.19
N ASN A 163 -4.34 -4.80 -8.14
CA ASN A 163 -3.47 -5.20 -9.24
C ASN A 163 -2.10 -5.67 -8.74
N GLU A 164 -1.49 -4.93 -7.83
CA GLU A 164 -0.21 -5.27 -7.22
C GLU A 164 -0.28 -6.63 -6.53
N THR A 165 -1.30 -6.85 -5.69
CA THR A 165 -1.47 -8.11 -4.95
C THR A 165 -1.65 -9.30 -5.89
N LEU A 166 -2.44 -9.17 -6.97
CA LEU A 166 -2.62 -10.22 -7.98
C LEU A 166 -1.32 -10.58 -8.69
N VAL A 167 -0.54 -9.58 -9.06
CA VAL A 167 0.76 -9.75 -9.73
C VAL A 167 1.78 -10.40 -8.80
N VAL A 168 1.86 -9.95 -7.54
CA VAL A 168 2.73 -10.56 -6.51
C VAL A 168 2.35 -12.02 -6.25
N GLU A 169 1.06 -12.31 -6.07
CA GLU A 169 0.57 -13.69 -5.86
C GLU A 169 0.93 -14.60 -7.02
N ALA A 170 0.78 -14.12 -8.25
CA ALA A 170 1.12 -14.90 -9.44
C ALA A 170 2.63 -15.15 -9.55
N ALA A 171 3.44 -14.12 -9.29
CA ALA A 171 4.89 -14.25 -9.31
C ALA A 171 5.41 -15.23 -8.26
N LEU A 172 4.87 -15.18 -7.04
CA LEU A 172 5.24 -16.12 -5.96
C LEU A 172 4.97 -17.60 -6.30
N LYS A 173 3.97 -17.88 -7.17
CA LYS A 173 3.68 -19.25 -7.63
C LYS A 173 4.68 -19.77 -8.66
N GLU A 174 5.33 -18.86 -9.39
CA GLU A 174 6.24 -19.17 -10.49
C GLU A 174 7.72 -19.01 -10.09
N ALA A 175 7.98 -18.33 -8.97
CA ALA A 175 9.33 -18.00 -8.51
C ALA A 175 10.10 -19.21 -7.97
N SER A 176 11.42 -19.20 -8.16
CA SER A 176 12.32 -20.04 -7.38
C SER A 176 12.25 -19.70 -5.89
N PRO A 177 12.68 -20.57 -4.97
CA PRO A 177 12.67 -20.27 -3.54
C PRO A 177 13.43 -18.98 -3.19
N GLU A 178 14.56 -18.71 -3.81
CA GLU A 178 15.39 -17.53 -3.55
C GLU A 178 14.71 -16.24 -4.06
N GLU A 179 14.14 -16.28 -5.27
CA GLU A 179 13.37 -15.16 -5.83
C GLU A 179 12.06 -14.95 -5.08
N GLY A 180 11.38 -16.01 -4.66
CA GLY A 180 10.17 -15.94 -3.86
C GLY A 180 10.41 -15.25 -2.50
N LEU A 181 11.57 -15.50 -1.89
CA LEU A 181 11.98 -14.82 -0.65
C LEU A 181 12.12 -13.31 -0.88
N LEU A 182 12.79 -12.90 -1.97
CA LEU A 182 12.93 -11.47 -2.32
C LEU A 182 11.56 -10.81 -2.56
N ILE A 183 10.71 -11.45 -3.37
CA ILE A 183 9.38 -10.92 -3.72
C ILE A 183 8.53 -10.75 -2.45
N LEU A 184 8.53 -11.76 -1.59
CA LEU A 184 7.71 -11.78 -0.39
C LEU A 184 8.21 -10.77 0.65
N ASP A 185 9.54 -10.66 0.84
CA ASP A 185 10.11 -9.64 1.72
C ASP A 185 9.80 -8.23 1.22
N ALA A 186 9.97 -7.95 -0.06
CA ALA A 186 9.66 -6.64 -0.65
C ALA A 186 8.17 -6.25 -0.45
N TYR A 187 7.25 -7.19 -0.68
CA TYR A 187 5.81 -6.97 -0.46
C TYR A 187 5.49 -6.68 1.02
N LEU A 188 6.02 -7.49 1.94
CA LEU A 188 5.82 -7.30 3.38
C LEU A 188 6.51 -6.03 3.90
N GLN A 189 7.65 -5.66 3.36
CA GLN A 189 8.34 -4.39 3.65
C GLN A 189 7.47 -3.19 3.29
N GLY A 190 6.87 -3.18 2.10
CA GLY A 190 5.92 -2.16 1.68
C GLY A 190 4.70 -2.09 2.60
N ALA A 191 4.09 -3.24 2.92
CA ALA A 191 2.97 -3.32 3.85
C ALA A 191 3.34 -2.84 5.26
N ALA A 192 4.51 -3.23 5.78
CA ALA A 192 5.01 -2.79 7.08
C ALA A 192 5.26 -1.27 7.13
N GLN A 193 5.77 -0.69 6.05
CA GLN A 193 5.92 0.77 5.94
C GLN A 193 4.56 1.47 6.03
N VAL A 194 3.55 0.96 5.34
CA VAL A 194 2.21 1.56 5.30
C VAL A 194 1.42 1.29 6.57
N VAL A 195 1.63 0.19 7.27
CA VAL A 195 0.90 -0.13 8.52
C VAL A 195 1.67 0.37 9.73
N VAL A 196 2.93 -0.04 9.92
CA VAL A 196 3.68 0.19 11.17
C VAL A 196 4.29 1.58 11.21
N ASP A 197 5.01 2.02 10.15
CA ASP A 197 5.63 3.34 10.13
C ASP A 197 4.55 4.44 10.10
N THR A 198 3.47 4.25 9.31
CA THR A 198 2.33 5.17 9.30
C THR A 198 1.62 5.24 10.66
N HIS A 199 1.48 4.11 11.36
CA HIS A 199 0.92 4.11 12.72
C HIS A 199 1.81 4.89 13.69
N SER A 200 3.12 4.67 13.65
CA SER A 200 4.10 5.46 14.40
C SER A 200 3.97 6.97 14.13
N ARG A 201 3.83 7.35 12.85
CA ARG A 201 3.63 8.75 12.45
C ARG A 201 2.31 9.32 12.98
N PHE A 202 1.23 8.55 12.96
CA PHE A 202 -0.07 8.95 13.48
C PHE A 202 -0.04 9.18 14.99
N LEU A 203 0.62 8.31 15.74
CA LEU A 203 0.82 8.46 17.19
C LEU A 203 1.62 9.72 17.50
N PHE A 204 2.78 9.89 16.84
CA PHE A 204 3.63 11.07 17.00
C PHE A 204 2.85 12.36 16.75
N GLU A 205 2.19 12.48 15.62
CA GLU A 205 1.44 13.67 15.22
C GLU A 205 0.28 13.94 16.20
N SER A 206 -0.44 12.91 16.61
CA SER A 206 -1.52 13.02 17.60
C SER A 206 -1.02 13.58 18.93
N TRP A 207 0.13 13.11 19.43
CA TRP A 207 0.71 13.60 20.69
C TRP A 207 1.28 15.01 20.56
N VAL A 208 1.88 15.35 19.42
CA VAL A 208 2.34 16.70 19.13
C VAL A 208 1.16 17.67 19.15
N PHE A 209 0.07 17.39 18.43
CA PHE A 209 -1.13 18.23 18.41
C PHE A 209 -1.77 18.35 19.82
N GLN A 210 -1.80 17.27 20.57
CA GLN A 210 -2.34 17.28 21.93
C GLN A 210 -1.51 18.20 22.86
N ARG A 211 -0.18 18.08 22.86
CA ARG A 211 0.71 18.89 23.72
C ARG A 211 0.76 20.34 23.28
N ARG A 212 0.72 20.62 21.98
CA ARG A 212 0.74 21.97 21.43
C ARG A 212 -0.49 22.82 21.78
N LYS A 213 -1.57 22.21 22.25
CA LYS A 213 -2.71 22.98 22.82
C LYS A 213 -2.32 23.81 24.02
N ALA A 214 -1.32 23.40 24.78
CA ALA A 214 -0.86 24.13 25.98
C ALA A 214 0.30 25.09 25.65
N ARG A 215 1.24 24.70 24.80
CA ARG A 215 2.43 25.50 24.44
C ARG A 215 3.18 24.90 23.23
N GLU A 216 4.13 25.64 22.72
CA GLU A 216 5.09 25.11 21.74
C GLU A 216 5.99 24.03 22.34
N LEU A 217 6.45 23.14 21.50
CA LEU A 217 7.36 22.05 21.86
C LEU A 217 8.78 22.35 21.40
N SER A 218 9.75 21.99 22.24
CA SER A 218 11.15 22.05 21.91
C SER A 218 11.57 20.91 20.97
N PRO A 219 12.68 21.03 20.21
CA PRO A 219 13.25 19.93 19.40
C PRO A 219 13.54 18.66 20.23
N ARG A 220 13.86 18.80 21.50
CA ARG A 220 14.07 17.66 22.41
C ARG A 220 12.76 16.88 22.61
N GLU A 221 11.66 17.58 22.86
CA GLU A 221 10.35 16.94 23.03
C GLU A 221 9.86 16.26 21.74
N PHE A 222 10.14 16.85 20.58
CA PHE A 222 9.87 16.18 19.29
C PHE A 222 10.63 14.87 19.17
N LYS A 223 11.91 14.82 19.53
CA LYS A 223 12.70 13.58 19.52
C LYS A 223 12.14 12.53 20.48
N GLU A 224 11.80 12.93 21.70
CA GLU A 224 11.24 12.05 22.72
C GLU A 224 9.90 11.45 22.24
N LEU A 225 9.01 12.26 21.66
CA LEU A 225 7.74 11.79 21.11
C LEU A 225 7.93 10.86 19.90
N MET A 226 8.90 11.17 19.03
CA MET A 226 9.19 10.32 17.85
C MET A 226 9.73 8.95 18.29
N LEU A 227 10.69 8.91 19.21
CA LEU A 227 11.23 7.67 19.74
C LEU A 227 10.15 6.85 20.43
N LYS A 228 9.28 7.49 21.23
CA LYS A 228 8.16 6.83 21.88
C LYS A 228 7.18 6.23 20.85
N ALA A 229 6.84 6.95 19.79
CA ALA A 229 5.94 6.46 18.76
C ALA A 229 6.52 5.24 18.01
N GLN A 230 7.83 5.29 17.71
CA GLN A 230 8.53 4.14 17.14
C GLN A 230 8.62 2.96 18.11
N GLU A 231 8.81 3.22 19.41
CA GLU A 231 8.78 2.18 20.45
C GLU A 231 7.44 1.44 20.47
N GLU A 232 6.33 2.19 20.49
CA GLU A 232 4.99 1.60 20.51
C GLU A 232 4.67 0.82 19.23
N ALA A 233 5.14 1.28 18.07
CA ALA A 233 4.86 0.60 16.81
C ALA A 233 5.76 -0.63 16.58
N TYR A 234 7.09 -0.45 16.66
CA TYR A 234 8.06 -1.48 16.29
C TYR A 234 8.45 -2.40 17.47
N GLY A 235 8.28 -1.95 18.71
CA GLY A 235 8.65 -2.72 19.91
C GLY A 235 10.12 -3.16 19.91
N GLU A 236 10.36 -4.35 20.42
CA GLU A 236 11.69 -4.96 20.56
C GLU A 236 12.28 -5.48 19.22
N ALA A 237 11.54 -5.41 18.13
CA ALA A 237 12.03 -5.89 16.82
C ALA A 237 13.14 -5.00 16.23
N LEU A 238 13.25 -3.74 16.68
CA LEU A 238 14.33 -2.84 16.30
C LEU A 238 15.31 -2.63 17.45
N ALA A 239 16.62 -2.79 17.13
CA ALA A 239 17.72 -2.47 18.04
C ALA A 239 17.93 -0.95 18.16
N THR A 240 17.77 -0.23 17.06
CA THR A 240 17.92 1.23 17.01
C THR A 240 16.67 1.90 16.42
N ARG A 241 16.47 3.19 16.74
CA ARG A 241 15.38 4.03 16.27
C ARG A 241 15.89 5.38 15.78
N HIS A 242 15.11 6.10 14.99
CA HIS A 242 15.54 7.35 14.37
C HIS A 242 14.82 8.58 14.97
N PRO A 243 15.47 9.35 15.87
CA PRO A 243 14.82 10.44 16.60
C PRO A 243 14.43 11.65 15.76
N TYR A 244 14.92 11.75 14.51
CA TYR A 244 14.69 12.90 13.63
C TYR A 244 13.75 12.61 12.45
N MET A 245 13.03 11.49 12.45
CA MET A 245 12.10 11.18 11.35
C MET A 245 11.03 12.25 11.17
N TRP A 246 10.67 12.97 12.21
CA TRP A 246 9.78 14.13 12.12
C TRP A 246 10.36 15.26 11.26
N ALA A 247 11.68 15.46 11.23
CA ALA A 247 12.32 16.49 10.43
C ALA A 247 12.49 16.08 8.95
N VAL A 248 12.56 14.77 8.66
CA VAL A 248 12.78 14.24 7.31
C VAL A 248 11.48 14.12 6.50
N LYS A 249 10.34 13.86 7.16
CA LYS A 249 9.06 13.61 6.49
C LYS A 249 8.31 14.90 6.17
N GLY A 250 8.38 15.33 4.91
CA GLY A 250 7.68 16.52 4.42
C GLY A 250 6.16 16.53 4.65
N HIS A 251 5.54 15.35 4.82
CA HIS A 251 4.11 15.20 5.09
C HIS A 251 3.63 15.99 6.32
N TYR A 252 4.42 16.07 7.38
CA TYR A 252 4.06 16.84 8.58
C TYR A 252 3.96 18.35 8.38
N TYR A 253 4.54 18.85 7.29
CA TYR A 253 4.61 20.28 6.97
C TYR A 253 3.66 20.68 5.84
N GLY A 254 3.09 19.70 5.13
CA GLY A 254 2.21 19.94 3.98
C GLY A 254 0.73 19.80 4.29
N ALA A 255 0.37 18.85 5.16
CA ALA A 255 -1.02 18.59 5.53
C ALA A 255 -1.12 17.82 6.85
N ASP A 256 -2.15 18.12 7.65
CA ASP A 256 -2.38 17.44 8.93
C ASP A 256 -2.85 16.01 8.72
N PHE A 257 -2.27 15.07 9.47
CA PHE A 257 -2.64 13.65 9.44
C PHE A 257 -2.68 13.06 8.02
N TYR A 258 -1.69 13.40 7.20
CA TYR A 258 -1.62 13.00 5.78
C TYR A 258 -1.46 11.49 5.59
N ASN A 259 -0.87 10.78 6.57
CA ASN A 259 -0.36 9.42 6.35
C ASN A 259 -1.40 8.31 6.52
N TYR A 260 -2.40 8.41 7.41
CA TYR A 260 -3.36 7.31 7.65
C TYR A 260 -4.18 6.88 6.42
N PRO A 261 -4.45 7.72 5.40
CA PRO A 261 -5.12 7.28 4.19
C PRO A 261 -4.38 6.18 3.42
N TYR A 262 -3.06 6.09 3.53
CA TYR A 262 -2.30 4.99 2.93
C TYR A 262 -2.61 3.66 3.61
N THR A 263 -2.64 3.64 4.95
CA THR A 263 -3.05 2.46 5.71
C THR A 263 -4.48 2.05 5.38
N PHE A 264 -5.37 3.03 5.28
CA PHE A 264 -6.76 2.81 4.87
C PHE A 264 -6.81 2.16 3.48
N GLY A 265 -6.12 2.73 2.50
CA GLY A 265 -6.11 2.24 1.12
C GLY A 265 -5.56 0.82 1.00
N LEU A 266 -4.44 0.52 1.68
CA LEU A 266 -3.88 -0.82 1.72
C LEU A 266 -4.88 -1.83 2.31
N LEU A 267 -5.36 -1.59 3.53
CA LEU A 267 -6.22 -2.56 4.22
C LEU A 267 -7.58 -2.70 3.55
N PHE A 268 -8.15 -1.61 3.01
CA PHE A 268 -9.36 -1.65 2.21
C PHE A 268 -9.14 -2.47 0.93
N GLY A 269 -8.07 -2.19 0.17
CA GLY A 269 -7.74 -2.92 -1.05
C GLY A 269 -7.52 -4.42 -0.80
N LEU A 270 -6.83 -4.78 0.28
CA LEU A 270 -6.62 -6.18 0.67
C LEU A 270 -7.92 -6.87 1.12
N ALA A 271 -8.81 -6.17 1.85
CA ALA A 271 -10.11 -6.72 2.23
C ALA A 271 -10.99 -6.95 0.98
N VAL A 272 -10.98 -6.02 0.02
CA VAL A 272 -11.65 -6.16 -1.27
C VAL A 272 -11.05 -7.30 -2.11
N TYR A 273 -9.72 -7.44 -2.09
CA TYR A 273 -9.03 -8.58 -2.74
C TYR A 273 -9.46 -9.93 -2.14
N GLN A 274 -9.58 -10.02 -0.83
CA GLN A 274 -10.04 -11.25 -0.17
C GLN A 274 -11.47 -11.62 -0.60
N GLU A 275 -12.38 -10.65 -0.64
CA GLU A 275 -13.74 -10.84 -1.15
C GLU A 275 -13.74 -11.33 -2.62
N ALA A 276 -12.84 -10.77 -3.44
CA ALA A 276 -12.72 -11.14 -4.85
C ALA A 276 -12.33 -12.61 -5.06
N LYS A 277 -11.60 -13.21 -4.13
CA LYS A 277 -11.24 -14.65 -4.17
C LYS A 277 -12.42 -15.56 -3.82
N GLU A 278 -13.37 -15.06 -3.04
CA GLU A 278 -14.49 -15.82 -2.48
C GLU A 278 -15.77 -15.72 -3.34
N ASP A 279 -15.93 -14.64 -4.13
CA ASP A 279 -17.12 -14.38 -4.94
C ASP A 279 -16.85 -14.41 -6.45
N PRO A 280 -17.32 -15.43 -7.19
CA PRO A 280 -17.16 -15.50 -8.64
C PRO A 280 -17.81 -14.34 -9.41
N GLY A 281 -18.83 -13.67 -8.83
CA GLY A 281 -19.51 -12.49 -9.41
C GLY A 281 -18.81 -11.18 -9.13
N PHE A 282 -17.68 -11.19 -8.44
CA PHE A 282 -17.04 -10.01 -7.89
C PHE A 282 -16.59 -9.00 -8.96
N ALA A 283 -16.07 -9.44 -10.10
CA ALA A 283 -15.45 -8.54 -11.10
C ALA A 283 -16.37 -7.38 -11.53
N GLY A 284 -17.66 -7.66 -11.79
CA GLY A 284 -18.63 -6.63 -12.16
C GLY A 284 -18.98 -5.70 -10.99
N ARG A 285 -19.11 -6.24 -9.77
CA ARG A 285 -19.33 -5.45 -8.57
C ARG A 285 -18.13 -4.55 -8.24
N TYR A 286 -16.93 -5.05 -8.45
CA TYR A 286 -15.70 -4.30 -8.22
C TYR A 286 -15.56 -3.10 -9.16
N GLU A 287 -15.85 -3.26 -10.45
CA GLU A 287 -15.83 -2.14 -11.40
C GLU A 287 -16.87 -1.07 -11.01
N ALA A 288 -18.07 -1.48 -10.58
CA ALA A 288 -19.10 -0.57 -10.08
C ALA A 288 -18.64 0.19 -8.82
N LEU A 289 -17.92 -0.49 -7.88
CA LEU A 289 -17.33 0.15 -6.70
C LEU A 289 -16.35 1.25 -7.12
N LEU A 290 -15.45 0.97 -8.05
CA LEU A 290 -14.49 1.94 -8.56
C LEU A 290 -15.18 3.11 -9.24
N ALA A 291 -16.17 2.87 -10.10
CA ALA A 291 -16.92 3.88 -10.82
C ALA A 291 -17.72 4.84 -9.91
N GLU A 292 -18.10 4.38 -8.72
CA GLU A 292 -18.86 5.16 -7.72
C GLU A 292 -17.96 5.84 -6.68
N SER A 293 -16.65 5.57 -6.66
CA SER A 293 -15.71 6.01 -5.61
C SER A 293 -15.57 7.53 -5.44
N GLY A 294 -15.83 8.29 -6.49
CA GLY A 294 -15.86 9.75 -6.44
C GLY A 294 -17.19 10.35 -5.99
N ARG A 295 -18.28 9.54 -5.97
CA ARG A 295 -19.66 10.00 -5.70
C ARG A 295 -20.03 9.96 -4.23
N TYR A 296 -19.65 8.91 -3.52
CA TYR A 296 -20.10 8.67 -2.15
C TYR A 296 -19.00 8.92 -1.12
N ARG A 297 -19.40 9.03 0.15
CA ARG A 297 -18.45 8.90 1.26
C ARG A 297 -17.98 7.46 1.35
N ALA A 298 -16.75 7.23 1.83
CA ALA A 298 -16.18 5.89 1.87
C ALA A 298 -17.07 4.88 2.61
N LYS A 299 -17.70 5.27 3.74
CA LYS A 299 -18.64 4.43 4.48
C LYS A 299 -19.86 4.06 3.63
N GLU A 300 -20.48 5.04 2.98
CA GLU A 300 -21.70 4.83 2.18
C GLU A 300 -21.40 3.93 0.99
N LEU A 301 -20.26 4.18 0.30
CA LEU A 301 -19.79 3.34 -0.78
C LEU A 301 -19.57 1.90 -0.30
N ALA A 302 -18.79 1.70 0.75
CA ALA A 302 -18.46 0.38 1.28
C ALA A 302 -19.71 -0.43 1.66
N LEU A 303 -20.67 0.20 2.35
CA LEU A 303 -21.94 -0.46 2.73
C LEU A 303 -22.75 -0.95 1.52
N ARG A 304 -22.72 -0.23 0.38
CA ARG A 304 -23.40 -0.66 -0.86
C ARG A 304 -22.82 -1.97 -1.41
N PHE A 305 -21.58 -2.27 -1.07
CA PHE A 305 -20.87 -3.50 -1.47
C PHE A 305 -20.70 -4.51 -0.33
N GLY A 306 -21.43 -4.32 0.79
CA GLY A 306 -21.47 -5.25 1.91
C GLY A 306 -20.34 -5.08 2.92
N PHE A 307 -19.57 -3.96 2.87
CA PHE A 307 -18.45 -3.71 3.76
C PHE A 307 -18.81 -2.66 4.82
N ASP A 308 -18.69 -3.03 6.10
CA ASP A 308 -18.87 -2.08 7.21
C ASP A 308 -17.50 -1.57 7.70
N LEU A 309 -17.13 -0.36 7.27
CA LEU A 309 -15.88 0.29 7.68
C LEU A 309 -15.83 0.68 9.17
N GLU A 310 -16.96 0.69 9.88
CA GLU A 310 -17.02 0.98 11.32
C GLU A 310 -16.85 -0.29 12.18
N SER A 311 -16.79 -1.47 11.54
CA SER A 311 -16.45 -2.75 12.15
C SER A 311 -14.94 -3.00 12.08
N VAL A 312 -14.33 -3.39 13.20
CA VAL A 312 -12.93 -3.82 13.26
C VAL A 312 -12.69 -5.06 12.41
N ASP A 313 -13.68 -5.95 12.33
CA ASP A 313 -13.58 -7.21 11.56
C ASP A 313 -13.38 -7.00 10.06
N PHE A 314 -13.91 -5.91 9.51
CA PHE A 314 -13.63 -5.54 8.12
C PHE A 314 -12.13 -5.33 7.90
N TRP A 315 -11.47 -4.56 8.76
CA TRP A 315 -10.04 -4.26 8.67
C TRP A 315 -9.16 -5.49 8.93
N ARG A 316 -9.60 -6.36 9.85
CA ARG A 316 -8.95 -7.66 10.10
C ARG A 316 -8.91 -8.56 8.86
N ARG A 317 -9.88 -8.44 7.93
CA ARG A 317 -9.83 -9.18 6.64
C ARG A 317 -8.58 -8.81 5.83
N GLY A 318 -8.27 -7.51 5.72
CA GLY A 318 -7.04 -7.06 5.06
C GLY A 318 -5.77 -7.51 5.78
N ILE A 319 -5.77 -7.48 7.12
CA ILE A 319 -4.65 -7.95 7.94
C ILE A 319 -4.41 -9.46 7.75
N ARG A 320 -5.44 -10.29 7.63
CA ARG A 320 -5.29 -11.75 7.40
C ARG A 320 -4.51 -12.07 6.13
N VAL A 321 -4.67 -11.29 5.07
CA VAL A 321 -3.86 -11.46 3.85
C VAL A 321 -2.37 -11.29 4.16
N LEU A 322 -2.02 -10.30 4.98
CA LEU A 322 -0.63 -10.07 5.40
C LEU A 322 -0.13 -11.14 6.37
N GLU A 323 -1.00 -11.64 7.24
CA GLU A 323 -0.68 -12.76 8.15
C GLU A 323 -0.31 -14.04 7.39
N GLU A 324 -1.06 -14.37 6.33
CA GLU A 324 -0.74 -15.49 5.45
C GLU A 324 0.65 -15.32 4.79
N LYS A 325 1.00 -14.08 4.41
CA LYS A 325 2.30 -13.76 3.81
C LYS A 325 3.45 -13.86 4.81
N VAL A 326 3.26 -13.39 6.04
CA VAL A 326 4.27 -13.55 7.11
C VAL A 326 4.48 -15.03 7.41
N ALA A 327 3.41 -15.83 7.50
CA ALA A 327 3.51 -17.27 7.70
C ALA A 327 4.20 -17.98 6.52
N GLN A 328 4.00 -17.51 5.28
CA GLN A 328 4.71 -17.99 4.11
C GLN A 328 6.22 -17.69 4.20
N LEU A 329 6.57 -16.44 4.55
CA LEU A 329 7.97 -16.02 4.73
C LEU A 329 8.67 -16.87 5.81
N GLU A 330 7.99 -17.12 6.93
CA GLU A 330 8.55 -17.92 8.02
C GLU A 330 8.91 -19.34 7.58
N ARG A 331 8.04 -19.99 6.80
CA ARG A 331 8.34 -21.31 6.23
C ARG A 331 9.54 -21.31 5.28
N MET A 332 9.82 -20.19 4.60
CA MET A 332 10.96 -20.07 3.70
C MET A 332 12.29 -19.83 4.43
N ILE A 333 12.24 -19.11 5.56
CA ILE A 333 13.44 -18.77 6.36
C ILE A 333 13.77 -19.86 7.38
N SER A 334 12.79 -20.63 7.81
CA SER A 334 12.93 -21.68 8.83
C SER A 334 12.28 -22.98 8.33
N PRO A 335 12.86 -23.61 7.29
CA PRO A 335 12.36 -24.85 6.71
C PRO A 335 12.41 -26.04 7.66
#